data_43c1c8ea02e8b60b38091012e7248ee1
#
_entry.id   43c1c8ea02e8b60b38091012e7248ee1
#
_cell.length_a   1.000
_cell.length_b   1.000
_cell.length_c   1.000
_cell.angle_alpha   90.00
_cell.angle_beta   90.00
_cell.angle_gamma   90.00
#
_symmetry.space_group_name_H-M   'P 1'
#
loop_
_entity.id
_entity.type
_entity.pdbx_description
1 polymer ?
#
loop_
_entity_poly.entity_id
_entity_poly.type
_entity_poly.pdbx_seq_one_letter_code
_entity_poly.pdbx_strand_id
1 'polypeptide(L)'
;DNKARNMKETINIKYNGKTYVIPKPFNQCYFGSDPTKVMTIGNRFNDSEHQQFAKLPTFAVAIYDTIIGAEQTEDYNLMQKGLTWFQKNFTDEYYTLLD
;
A
#
# COMPACT_ATOMS: atom_id res chain seq x y z
N ASP A 1 -13.61 27.24 0.00
CA ASP A 1 -13.62 26.72 0.03
C ASP A 1 -12.98 26.17 0.20
N ASN A 2 -12.78 25.96 0.50
CA ASN A 2 -12.33 25.28 0.69
C ASN A 2 -12.32 24.32 0.40
N LYS A 3 -12.72 24.01 -0.15
CA LYS A 3 -12.93 23.07 -0.59
C LYS A 3 -12.07 22.42 -1.17
N ALA A 4 -11.67 22.86 -1.75
CA ALA A 4 -10.83 22.14 -2.42
C ALA A 4 -9.91 21.55 -1.61
N ARG A 5 -9.55 22.14 -0.82
CA ARG A 5 -8.66 21.77 -0.23
C ARG A 5 -8.68 20.64 0.35
N ASN A 6 -9.00 20.42 0.74
CA ASN A 6 -8.94 19.51 1.47
C ASN A 6 -9.61 18.53 1.21
N MET A 7 -10.08 18.76 0.50
CA MET A 7 -10.95 17.96 0.22
C MET A 7 -10.62 16.90 -0.53
N LYS A 8 -9.44 16.67 -0.85
CA LYS A 8 -9.12 15.49 -1.56
C LYS A 8 -9.28 14.31 -0.69
N GLU A 9 -10.26 13.50 -1.04
CA GLU A 9 -10.44 12.19 -0.41
C GLU A 9 -9.53 11.15 -1.03
N THR A 10 -8.99 11.40 -2.21
CA THR A 10 -8.12 10.48 -2.93
C THR A 10 -7.02 11.24 -3.65
N ILE A 11 -5.95 10.53 -3.98
CA ILE A 11 -4.98 11.01 -4.96
C ILE A 11 -4.80 9.94 -6.02
N ASN A 12 -4.37 10.36 -7.21
CA ASN A 12 -4.18 9.43 -8.32
C ASN A 12 -2.71 9.36 -8.68
N ILE A 13 -2.21 8.14 -8.85
CA ILE A 13 -0.82 7.93 -9.24
C ILE A 13 -0.79 7.04 -10.47
N LYS A 14 -0.07 7.48 -11.50
CA LYS A 14 0.12 6.68 -12.70
C LYS A 14 1.34 5.80 -12.54
N TYR A 15 1.16 4.52 -12.84
CA TYR A 15 2.23 3.56 -12.73
C TYR A 15 1.98 2.44 -13.73
N ASN A 16 2.96 2.15 -14.59
CA ASN A 16 2.86 1.09 -15.60
C ASN A 16 1.62 1.22 -16.48
N GLY A 17 1.32 2.44 -16.89
CA GLY A 17 0.20 2.70 -17.80
C GLY A 17 -1.17 2.60 -17.17
N LYS A 18 -1.24 2.48 -15.84
CA LYS A 18 -2.50 2.37 -15.13
C LYS A 18 -2.56 3.45 -14.06
N THR A 19 -3.74 3.95 -13.79
CA THR A 19 -3.94 4.94 -12.74
C THR A 19 -4.44 4.25 -11.49
N TYR A 20 -3.73 4.46 -10.38
CA TYR A 20 -4.10 3.91 -9.08
C TYR A 20 -4.69 5.01 -8.24
N VAL A 21 -5.84 4.72 -7.63
CA VAL A 21 -6.54 5.68 -6.78
C VAL A 21 -6.23 5.34 -5.33
N ILE A 22 -5.66 6.31 -4.61
CA ILE A 22 -5.23 6.11 -3.23
C ILE A 22 -6.25 6.81 -2.33
N PRO A 23 -7.08 6.04 -1.60
CA PRO A 23 -8.11 6.65 -0.77
C PRO A 23 -7.58 7.09 0.58
N LYS A 24 -8.38 7.85 1.28
CA LYS A 24 -8.13 8.18 2.66
C LYS A 24 -8.17 6.91 3.51
N PRO A 25 -7.32 6.74 4.50
CA PRO A 25 -6.29 7.69 4.95
C PRO A 25 -4.94 7.50 4.27
N PHE A 26 -4.83 6.57 3.32
CA PHE A 26 -3.55 6.24 2.70
C PHE A 26 -3.03 7.38 1.85
N ASN A 27 -3.92 8.27 1.41
CA ASN A 27 -3.51 9.45 0.64
C ASN A 27 -2.65 10.42 1.46
N GLN A 28 -2.56 10.21 2.77
CA GLN A 28 -1.74 11.05 3.63
C GLN A 28 -0.39 10.41 3.95
N CYS A 29 -0.14 9.22 3.45
CA CYS A 29 1.16 8.58 3.65
C CYS A 29 2.25 9.31 2.86
N TYR A 30 3.47 9.27 3.37
CA TYR A 30 4.60 9.81 2.64
C TYR A 30 5.10 8.76 1.66
N PHE A 31 5.10 9.11 0.39
CA PHE A 31 5.50 8.14 -0.65
C PHE A 31 6.92 8.35 -1.15
N GLY A 32 7.69 9.22 -0.52
CA GLY A 32 9.04 9.51 -0.97
C GLY A 32 9.05 10.51 -2.12
N SER A 33 10.23 10.78 -2.66
CA SER A 33 10.38 11.74 -3.75
C SER A 33 9.92 11.16 -5.09
N ASP A 34 9.91 9.82 -5.22
CA ASP A 34 9.45 9.17 -6.45
C ASP A 34 8.52 8.02 -6.06
N PRO A 35 7.21 8.28 -6.04
CA PRO A 35 6.24 7.26 -5.62
C PRO A 35 6.21 6.02 -6.51
N THR A 36 6.73 6.11 -7.74
CA THR A 36 6.70 4.98 -8.67
C THR A 36 8.00 4.19 -8.70
N LYS A 37 8.96 4.52 -7.86
CA LYS A 37 10.20 3.77 -7.79
C LYS A 37 9.91 2.38 -7.27
N VAL A 38 10.39 1.36 -7.98
CA VAL A 38 10.11 -0.03 -7.62
C VAL A 38 11.08 -0.51 -6.55
N MET A 39 10.52 -1.17 -5.54
CA MET A 39 11.29 -1.73 -4.44
C MET A 39 10.98 -3.21 -4.31
N THR A 40 11.93 -3.99 -3.82
CA THR A 40 11.72 -5.40 -3.54
C THR A 40 11.42 -5.57 -2.06
N ILE A 41 10.29 -6.20 -1.76
CA ILE A 41 9.79 -6.33 -0.39
C ILE A 41 9.64 -7.81 -0.08
N GLY A 42 10.08 -8.21 1.10
CA GLY A 42 9.87 -9.59 1.56
C GLY A 42 8.60 -9.69 2.36
N ASN A 43 8.01 -10.89 2.36
CA ASN A 43 6.86 -11.14 3.21
C ASN A 43 7.32 -11.20 4.67
N ARG A 44 6.36 -11.41 5.59
CA ARG A 44 6.68 -11.32 7.02
C ARG A 44 7.25 -12.60 7.62
N PHE A 45 7.42 -13.65 6.83
CA PHE A 45 8.05 -14.87 7.31
C PHE A 45 9.56 -14.74 7.24
N ASN A 46 10.25 -15.19 8.28
CA ASN A 46 11.69 -15.03 8.36
C ASN A 46 12.48 -16.26 7.98
N ASP A 47 11.85 -17.41 7.86
CA ASP A 47 12.61 -18.62 7.52
C ASP A 47 12.71 -18.74 6.00
N SER A 48 13.77 -19.41 5.55
CA SER A 48 14.04 -19.52 4.13
C SER A 48 12.99 -20.34 3.39
N GLU A 49 12.23 -21.15 4.11
CA GLU A 49 11.25 -22.02 3.49
C GLU A 49 10.00 -21.24 3.06
N HIS A 50 9.62 -20.23 3.83
CA HIS A 50 8.40 -19.48 3.59
C HIS A 50 8.65 -18.04 3.11
N GLN A 51 9.92 -17.61 3.07
CA GLN A 51 10.24 -16.26 2.66
C GLN A 51 10.01 -16.08 1.17
N GLN A 52 9.21 -15.10 0.82
CA GLN A 52 8.95 -14.75 -0.57
C GLN A 52 9.09 -13.25 -0.74
N PHE A 53 9.35 -12.84 -1.96
CA PHE A 53 9.58 -11.43 -2.27
C PHE A 53 8.67 -11.00 -3.42
N ALA A 54 8.30 -9.75 -3.42
CA ALA A 54 7.53 -9.15 -4.49
C ALA A 54 8.08 -7.75 -4.76
N LYS A 55 7.84 -7.26 -5.97
CA LYS A 55 8.25 -5.91 -6.35
C LYS A 55 7.05 -5.01 -6.37
N LEU A 56 7.19 -3.85 -5.73
CA LEU A 56 6.10 -2.89 -5.59
C LEU A 56 6.63 -1.48 -5.82
N PRO A 57 5.82 -0.60 -6.39
CA PRO A 57 6.18 0.82 -6.40
C PRO A 57 6.14 1.38 -4.98
N THR A 58 6.88 2.43 -4.75
CA THR A 58 7.03 3.00 -3.41
C THR A 58 5.69 3.38 -2.79
N PHE A 59 4.73 3.87 -3.59
CA PHE A 59 3.43 4.24 -3.01
C PHE A 59 2.71 3.00 -2.45
N ALA A 60 2.87 1.85 -3.08
CA ALA A 60 2.24 0.63 -2.57
C ALA A 60 2.98 0.10 -1.35
N VAL A 61 4.31 0.29 -1.29
CA VAL A 61 5.08 -0.10 -0.12
C VAL A 61 4.63 0.69 1.11
N ALA A 62 4.35 1.99 0.94
CA ALA A 62 3.86 2.82 2.05
C ALA A 62 2.54 2.29 2.60
N ILE A 63 1.65 1.85 1.71
CA ILE A 63 0.38 1.27 2.14
C ILE A 63 0.60 -0.09 2.80
N TYR A 64 1.51 -0.89 2.26
CA TYR A 64 1.87 -2.17 2.87
C TYR A 64 2.38 -1.96 4.30
N ASP A 65 3.28 -0.99 4.50
CA ASP A 65 3.80 -0.70 5.82
C ASP A 65 2.69 -0.26 6.78
N THR A 66 1.72 0.50 6.27
CA THR A 66 0.58 0.93 7.07
C THR A 66 -0.28 -0.26 7.50
N ILE A 67 -0.46 -1.22 6.61
CA ILE A 67 -1.21 -2.44 6.94
C ILE A 67 -0.50 -3.21 8.06
N ILE A 68 0.80 -3.37 7.94
CA ILE A 68 1.57 -4.11 8.94
C ILE A 68 1.53 -3.37 10.29
N GLY A 69 1.67 -2.05 10.27
CA GLY A 69 1.58 -1.26 11.49
C GLY A 69 0.20 -1.33 12.13
N ALA A 70 -0.84 -1.34 11.30
CA ALA A 70 -2.21 -1.45 11.81
C ALA A 70 -2.44 -2.80 12.46
N GLU A 71 -1.87 -3.86 11.90
CA GLU A 71 -1.96 -5.18 12.51
C GLU A 71 -1.29 -5.19 13.88
N GLN A 72 -0.12 -4.60 13.97
CA GLN A 72 0.65 -4.57 15.22
C GLN A 72 -0.04 -3.77 16.31
N THR A 73 -0.77 -2.73 15.94
CA THR A 73 -1.49 -1.89 16.90
C THR A 73 -2.94 -2.30 17.07
N GLU A 74 -3.35 -3.38 16.39
CA GLU A 74 -4.70 -3.92 16.46
C GLU A 74 -5.75 -2.94 15.95
N ASP A 75 -5.37 -2.08 15.02
CA ASP A 75 -6.32 -1.20 14.34
C ASP A 75 -6.90 -1.96 13.15
N TYR A 76 -7.85 -2.83 13.43
CA TYR A 76 -8.34 -3.77 12.43
C TYR A 76 -9.18 -3.10 11.34
N ASN A 77 -9.79 -1.95 11.64
CA ASN A 77 -10.50 -1.22 10.59
C ASN A 77 -9.53 -0.68 9.54
N LEU A 78 -8.44 -0.10 9.99
CA LEU A 78 -7.42 0.42 9.09
C LEU A 78 -6.76 -0.73 8.33
N MET A 79 -6.45 -1.81 9.03
CA MET A 79 -5.86 -2.98 8.40
C MET A 79 -6.76 -3.52 7.29
N GLN A 80 -8.05 -3.65 7.56
CA GLN A 80 -8.99 -4.20 6.59
C GLN A 80 -9.11 -3.30 5.36
N LYS A 81 -9.12 -1.99 5.56
CA LYS A 81 -9.14 -1.05 4.44
C LYS A 81 -7.92 -1.24 3.55
N GLY A 82 -6.75 -1.36 4.17
CA GLY A 82 -5.52 -1.55 3.42
C GLY A 82 -5.51 -2.86 2.67
N LEU A 83 -5.92 -3.94 3.33
CA LEU A 83 -5.96 -5.25 2.69
C LEU A 83 -6.89 -5.24 1.48
N THR A 84 -8.05 -4.62 1.60
CA THR A 84 -9.01 -4.55 0.50
C THR A 84 -8.42 -3.78 -0.69
N TRP A 85 -7.81 -2.63 -0.42
CA TRP A 85 -7.18 -1.85 -1.46
C TRP A 85 -6.04 -2.62 -2.14
N PHE A 86 -5.20 -3.24 -1.32
CA PHE A 86 -4.02 -3.94 -1.82
C PHE A 86 -4.41 -5.14 -2.66
N GLN A 87 -5.39 -5.91 -2.20
CA GLN A 87 -5.84 -7.09 -2.93
C GLN A 87 -6.43 -6.70 -4.28
N LYS A 88 -7.15 -5.59 -4.34
CA LYS A 88 -7.76 -5.14 -5.57
C LYS A 88 -6.74 -4.63 -6.58
N ASN A 89 -5.72 -3.93 -6.11
CA ASN A 89 -4.80 -3.23 -6.99
C ASN A 89 -3.50 -3.97 -7.25
N PHE A 90 -3.08 -4.81 -6.33
CA PHE A 90 -1.85 -5.58 -6.45
C PHE A 90 -2.13 -7.01 -6.01
N THR A 91 -2.98 -7.68 -6.78
CA THR A 91 -3.52 -8.98 -6.39
C THR A 91 -2.44 -10.04 -6.18
N ASP A 92 -1.52 -10.16 -7.13
CA ASP A 92 -0.47 -11.19 -7.02
C ASP A 92 0.46 -10.91 -5.86
N GLU A 93 0.82 -9.64 -5.69
CA GLU A 93 1.69 -9.24 -4.60
C GLU A 93 1.00 -9.42 -3.25
N TYR A 94 -0.31 -9.20 -3.22
CA TYR A 94 -1.08 -9.45 -2.01
C TYR A 94 -0.94 -10.91 -1.56
N TYR A 95 -1.08 -11.84 -2.49
CA TYR A 95 -0.95 -13.24 -2.13
C TYR A 95 0.46 -13.61 -1.71
N THR A 96 1.45 -12.97 -2.28
CA THR A 96 2.84 -13.22 -1.90
C THR A 96 3.17 -12.66 -0.51
N LEU A 97 2.71 -11.46 -0.23
CA LEU A 97 3.19 -10.71 0.94
C LEU A 97 2.24 -10.78 2.14
N LEU A 98 0.95 -10.88 1.90
CA LEU A 98 -0.04 -10.65 2.96
C LEU A 98 -1.00 -11.80 3.17
N ASP A 99 -1.06 -12.73 2.27
CA ASP A 99 -2.01 -13.84 2.40
C ASP A 99 -1.45 -14.99 3.25
#